data_d1d55ad363aa92a240044498fc1f33ee
#
_entry.id   d1d55ad363aa92a240044498fc1f33ee
#
_cell.length_a   1.000
_cell.length_b   1.000
_cell.length_c   1.000
_cell.angle_alpha   90.00
_cell.angle_beta   90.00
_cell.angle_gamma   90.00
#
_symmetry.space_group_name_H-M   'P 1'
#
loop_
_entity.id
_entity.type
_entity.pdbx_description
1 polymer ?
#
loop_
_entity_poly.entity_id
_entity_poly.type
_entity_poly.pdbx_seq_one_letter_code
_entity_poly.pdbx_strand_id
1 'polypeptide(L)'
;MMIKSPSNSSKRFDELREMFLHGKYFKLVCGAGNEDIREVKRLATVYTLAGANGLDVSATPEVVRACREGIDKAYKIAESLDINISNRPFIKVSVGMPGDHHVRKAFIHDSCVSCNLCIPVC
;
A
#
# COMPACT_ATOMS: atom_id res chain seq x y z
N MET A 1 -34.30 11.95 3.79
CA MET A 1 -33.30 10.92 3.50
C MET A 1 -31.92 11.55 3.66
N MET A 2 -31.22 11.30 4.78
CA MET A 2 -29.88 11.84 4.98
C MET A 2 -28.89 11.02 4.14
N ILE A 3 -28.32 11.64 3.11
CA ILE A 3 -27.19 11.08 2.37
C ILE A 3 -26.01 11.10 3.31
N LYS A 4 -25.59 9.92 3.82
CA LYS A 4 -24.33 9.80 4.56
C LYS A 4 -23.21 10.28 3.65
N SER A 5 -22.44 11.27 4.08
CA SER A 5 -21.20 11.64 3.41
C SER A 5 -20.35 10.38 3.20
N PRO A 6 -19.75 10.20 2.01
CA PRO A 6 -18.93 9.03 1.73
C PRO A 6 -17.82 8.92 2.80
N SER A 7 -17.64 7.72 3.32
CA SER A 7 -16.57 7.47 4.30
C SER A 7 -15.21 7.85 3.67
N ASN A 8 -14.27 8.30 4.48
CA ASN A 8 -12.94 8.71 4.00
C ASN A 8 -12.24 7.61 3.16
N SER A 9 -12.60 6.34 3.39
CA SER A 9 -12.10 5.20 2.60
C SER A 9 -12.67 5.17 1.18
N SER A 10 -13.98 5.43 0.97
CA SER A 10 -14.56 5.42 -0.37
C SER A 10 -13.95 6.51 -1.25
N LYS A 11 -13.70 7.70 -0.70
CA LYS A 11 -13.06 8.81 -1.42
C LYS A 11 -11.64 8.44 -1.90
N ARG A 12 -10.85 7.75 -1.08
CA ARG A 12 -9.51 7.27 -1.50
C ARG A 12 -9.57 6.23 -2.61
N PHE A 13 -10.57 5.36 -2.63
CA PHE A 13 -10.75 4.39 -3.72
C PHE A 13 -11.14 5.09 -5.02
N ASP A 14 -11.97 6.11 -4.97
CA ASP A 14 -12.32 6.90 -6.15
C ASP A 14 -11.09 7.63 -6.72
N GLU A 15 -10.25 8.22 -5.88
CA GLU A 15 -8.98 8.83 -6.29
C GLU A 15 -8.06 7.80 -6.97
N LEU A 16 -7.91 6.61 -6.41
CA LEU A 16 -7.13 5.52 -6.99
C LEU A 16 -7.65 5.11 -8.36
N ARG A 17 -8.96 4.95 -8.48
CA ARG A 17 -9.62 4.60 -9.74
C ARG A 17 -9.36 5.65 -10.82
N GLU A 18 -9.49 6.93 -10.49
CA GLU A 18 -9.21 8.03 -11.43
C GLU A 18 -7.75 8.03 -11.89
N MET A 19 -6.78 7.77 -10.99
CA MET A 19 -5.38 7.64 -11.37
C MET A 19 -5.16 6.51 -12.39
N PHE A 20 -5.81 5.36 -12.20
CA PHE A 20 -5.72 4.24 -13.15
C PHE A 20 -6.36 4.57 -14.50
N LEU A 21 -7.55 5.15 -14.50
CA LEU A 21 -8.27 5.49 -15.73
C LEU A 21 -7.50 6.50 -16.59
N HIS A 22 -6.75 7.41 -15.98
CA HIS A 22 -5.95 8.42 -16.67
C HIS A 22 -4.48 8.04 -16.88
N GLY A 23 -4.07 6.82 -16.54
CA GLY A 23 -2.68 6.38 -16.65
C GLY A 23 -1.69 7.18 -15.79
N LYS A 24 -2.14 7.74 -14.68
CA LYS A 24 -1.35 8.60 -13.79
C LYS A 24 -0.92 7.90 -12.49
N TYR A 25 -0.97 6.58 -12.47
CA TYR A 25 -0.59 5.80 -11.29
C TYR A 25 0.84 5.31 -11.39
N PHE A 26 1.71 5.89 -10.57
CA PHE A 26 3.10 5.46 -10.42
C PHE A 26 3.23 4.59 -9.16
N LYS A 27 3.59 3.34 -9.33
CA LYS A 27 3.82 2.38 -8.25
C LYS A 27 5.28 1.95 -8.20
N LEU A 28 5.90 2.05 -7.02
CA LEU A 28 7.16 1.40 -6.75
C LEU A 28 6.90 -0.03 -6.25
N VAL A 29 7.56 -1.00 -6.84
CA VAL A 29 7.61 -2.37 -6.34
C VAL A 29 8.88 -2.52 -5.49
N CYS A 30 8.72 -2.58 -4.17
CA CYS A 30 9.85 -2.81 -3.25
C CYS A 30 10.29 -4.29 -3.25
N GLY A 31 9.41 -5.16 -3.74
CA GLY A 31 9.62 -6.60 -3.82
C GLY A 31 8.84 -7.36 -2.74
N ALA A 32 8.07 -8.36 -3.17
CA ALA A 32 7.28 -9.21 -2.27
C ALA A 32 8.15 -10.11 -1.38
N GLY A 33 9.43 -10.31 -1.73
CA GLY A 33 10.43 -11.03 -0.93
C GLY A 33 11.38 -10.13 -0.15
N ASN A 34 11.27 -8.81 -0.29
CA ASN A 34 12.14 -7.88 0.43
C ASN A 34 11.60 -7.64 1.84
N GLU A 35 12.27 -8.22 2.81
CA GLU A 35 11.95 -8.09 4.24
C GLU A 35 13.00 -7.25 5.01
N ASP A 36 13.89 -6.55 4.31
CA ASP A 36 14.79 -5.58 4.94
C ASP A 36 14.01 -4.31 5.32
N ILE A 37 13.70 -4.23 6.61
CA ILE A 37 12.91 -3.14 7.22
C ILE A 37 13.55 -1.77 6.97
N ARG A 38 14.89 -1.69 7.02
CA ARG A 38 15.61 -0.42 6.83
C ARG A 38 15.58 0.02 5.38
N GLU A 39 15.78 -0.92 4.47
CA GLU A 39 15.70 -0.65 3.03
C GLU A 39 14.30 -0.23 2.62
N VAL A 40 13.26 -0.97 3.01
CA VAL A 40 11.87 -0.63 2.70
C VAL A 40 11.50 0.75 3.24
N LYS A 41 11.91 1.08 4.47
CA LYS A 41 11.67 2.42 5.03
C LYS A 41 12.35 3.53 4.21
N ARG A 42 13.60 3.31 3.75
CA ARG A 42 14.32 4.27 2.89
C ARG A 42 13.64 4.43 1.54
N LEU A 43 13.30 3.32 0.87
CA LEU A 43 12.60 3.32 -0.40
C LEU A 43 11.25 4.04 -0.29
N ALA A 44 10.46 3.73 0.74
CA ALA A 44 9.19 4.40 0.99
C ALA A 44 9.36 5.92 1.17
N THR A 45 10.40 6.35 1.90
CA THR A 45 10.69 7.77 2.09
C THR A 45 11.03 8.47 0.77
N VAL A 46 11.99 7.93 0.03
CA VAL A 46 12.49 8.54 -1.21
C VAL A 46 11.41 8.61 -2.28
N TYR A 47 10.70 7.48 -2.50
CA TYR A 47 9.71 7.42 -3.57
C TYR A 47 8.40 8.14 -3.23
N THR A 48 8.06 8.29 -1.95
CA THR A 48 6.96 9.18 -1.54
C THR A 48 7.29 10.62 -1.87
N LEU A 49 8.52 11.07 -1.59
CA LEU A 49 9.00 12.42 -1.99
C LEU A 49 9.03 12.59 -3.51
N ALA A 50 9.35 11.53 -4.26
CA ALA A 50 9.36 11.52 -5.71
C ALA A 50 7.94 11.46 -6.34
N GLY A 51 6.88 11.38 -5.54
CA GLY A 51 5.50 11.41 -6.02
C GLY A 51 4.91 10.04 -6.35
N ALA A 52 5.44 8.94 -5.81
CA ALA A 52 4.84 7.63 -5.96
C ALA A 52 3.41 7.62 -5.40
N ASN A 53 2.49 6.99 -6.14
CA ASN A 53 1.09 6.83 -5.75
C ASN A 53 0.84 5.52 -5.00
N GLY A 54 1.73 4.55 -5.15
CA GLY A 54 1.65 3.26 -4.48
C GLY A 54 3.01 2.65 -4.21
N LEU A 55 3.07 1.85 -3.14
CA LEU A 55 4.24 1.09 -2.72
C LEU A 55 3.80 -0.36 -2.54
N ASP A 56 4.43 -1.27 -3.26
CA ASP A 56 4.16 -2.70 -3.20
C ASP A 56 5.23 -3.39 -2.36
N VAL A 57 4.83 -4.02 -1.27
CA VAL A 57 5.73 -4.56 -0.24
C VAL A 57 5.37 -5.99 0.14
N SER A 58 6.27 -6.67 0.83
CA SER A 58 6.00 -7.99 1.42
C SER A 58 4.83 -7.93 2.40
N ALA A 59 4.02 -9.00 2.43
CA ALA A 59 2.89 -9.17 3.33
C ALA A 59 3.35 -9.54 4.77
N THR A 60 4.33 -8.81 5.27
CA THR A 60 4.89 -8.97 6.62
C THR A 60 4.54 -7.74 7.45
N PRO A 61 3.92 -7.86 8.62
CA PRO A 61 3.50 -6.71 9.43
C PRO A 61 4.61 -5.70 9.72
N GLU A 62 5.82 -6.18 10.00
CA GLU A 62 7.01 -5.34 10.25
C GLU A 62 7.39 -4.51 9.04
N VAL A 63 7.34 -5.10 7.85
CA VAL A 63 7.64 -4.41 6.58
C VAL A 63 6.57 -3.36 6.28
N VAL A 64 5.30 -3.66 6.52
CA VAL A 64 4.21 -2.69 6.34
C VAL A 64 4.35 -1.51 7.30
N ARG A 65 4.72 -1.77 8.56
CA ARG A 65 5.00 -0.69 9.54
C ARG A 65 6.16 0.18 9.09
N ALA A 66 7.27 -0.43 8.66
CA ALA A 66 8.42 0.31 8.14
C ALA A 66 8.08 1.16 6.91
N CYS A 67 7.25 0.62 6.01
CA CYS A 67 6.75 1.36 4.86
C CYS A 67 5.93 2.60 5.30
N ARG A 68 5.00 2.45 6.24
CA ARG A 68 4.23 3.56 6.80
C ARG A 68 5.12 4.64 7.44
N GLU A 69 6.08 4.21 8.27
CA GLU A 69 7.05 5.12 8.89
C GLU A 69 7.89 5.87 7.86
N GLY A 70 8.24 5.21 6.75
CA GLY A 70 8.94 5.83 5.63
C GLY A 70 8.10 6.90 4.95
N ILE A 71 6.82 6.63 4.71
CA ILE A 71 5.87 7.63 4.19
C ILE A 71 5.75 8.82 5.15
N ASP A 72 5.56 8.56 6.45
CA ASP A 72 5.43 9.62 7.46
C ASP A 72 6.70 10.47 7.56
N LYS A 73 7.87 9.85 7.42
CA LYS A 73 9.15 10.56 7.35
C LYS A 73 9.24 11.44 6.11
N ALA A 74 8.75 10.97 4.96
CA ALA A 74 8.71 11.75 3.74
C ALA A 74 7.88 13.04 3.89
N TYR A 75 6.72 12.97 4.56
CA TYR A 75 5.91 14.15 4.83
C TYR A 75 6.62 15.17 5.70
N LYS A 76 7.35 14.72 6.75
CA LYS A 76 8.15 15.61 7.59
C LYS A 76 9.28 16.30 6.81
N ILE A 77 9.93 15.56 5.92
CA ILE A 77 10.98 16.11 5.05
C ILE A 77 10.37 17.10 4.05
N ALA A 78 9.25 16.74 3.45
CA ALA A 78 8.54 17.58 2.48
C ALA A 78 8.14 18.94 3.10
N GLU A 79 7.62 18.91 4.32
CA GLU A 79 7.29 20.11 5.09
C GLU A 79 8.53 21.01 5.30
N SER A 80 9.68 20.42 5.66
CA SER A 80 10.92 21.17 5.90
C SER A 80 11.57 21.75 4.62
N LEU A 81 11.25 21.16 3.45
CA LEU A 81 11.82 21.56 2.16
C LEU A 81 10.79 22.27 1.25
N ASP A 82 9.61 22.55 1.75
CA ASP A 82 8.49 23.14 0.98
C ASP A 82 8.14 22.33 -0.28
N ILE A 83 8.18 20.98 -0.16
CA ILE A 83 7.80 20.04 -1.22
C ILE A 83 6.33 19.66 -1.05
N ASN A 84 5.55 19.80 -2.12
CA ASN A 84 4.16 19.35 -2.11
C ASN A 84 4.05 17.85 -2.47
N ILE A 85 3.52 17.05 -1.55
CA ILE A 85 3.11 15.66 -1.81
C ILE A 85 1.61 15.67 -2.06
N SER A 86 1.19 15.54 -3.32
CA SER A 86 -0.21 15.67 -3.73
C SER A 86 -1.11 14.56 -3.17
N ASN A 87 -0.60 13.33 -3.05
CA ASN A 87 -1.36 12.19 -2.55
C ASN A 87 -0.51 11.30 -1.64
N ARG A 88 -1.08 10.86 -0.52
CA ARG A 88 -0.45 9.83 0.30
C ARG A 88 -0.42 8.50 -0.47
N PRO A 89 0.74 7.85 -0.63
CA PRO A 89 0.82 6.57 -1.32
C PRO A 89 -0.08 5.49 -0.73
N PHE A 90 -0.64 4.65 -1.60
CA PHE A 90 -1.31 3.43 -1.18
C PHE A 90 -0.25 2.36 -0.89
N ILE A 91 -0.45 1.59 0.17
CA ILE A 91 0.38 0.43 0.46
C ILE A 91 -0.36 -0.81 -0.04
N LYS A 92 0.26 -1.53 -0.97
CA LYS A 92 -0.18 -2.82 -1.46
C LYS A 92 0.72 -3.90 -0.87
N VAL A 93 0.13 -4.94 -0.33
CA VAL A 93 0.86 -6.13 0.10
C VAL A 93 0.72 -7.23 -0.93
N SER A 94 1.81 -7.94 -1.21
CA SER A 94 1.82 -9.04 -2.17
C SER A 94 2.04 -10.35 -1.45
N VAL A 95 1.16 -11.29 -1.75
CA VAL A 95 1.27 -12.70 -1.34
C VAL A 95 1.26 -13.59 -2.58
N GLY A 96 1.96 -14.69 -2.53
CA GLY A 96 2.00 -15.67 -3.60
C GLY A 96 1.04 -16.83 -3.35
N MET A 97 0.72 -17.54 -4.42
CA MET A 97 0.05 -18.83 -4.34
C MET A 97 1.04 -19.93 -3.97
N PRO A 98 0.58 -21.11 -3.50
CA PRO A 98 1.46 -22.25 -3.27
C PRO A 98 2.26 -22.58 -4.55
N GLY A 99 3.57 -22.76 -4.40
CA GLY A 99 4.46 -23.16 -5.50
C GLY A 99 5.11 -22.00 -6.27
N ASP A 100 4.72 -20.74 -6.06
CA ASP A 100 5.42 -19.60 -6.64
C ASP A 100 6.63 -19.14 -5.79
N HIS A 101 7.36 -18.14 -6.27
CA HIS A 101 8.57 -17.64 -5.60
C HIS A 101 8.34 -16.60 -4.48
N HIS A 102 7.09 -16.19 -4.23
CA HIS A 102 6.81 -15.25 -3.14
C HIS A 102 7.12 -15.86 -1.78
N VAL A 103 7.76 -15.10 -0.91
CA VAL A 103 8.13 -15.55 0.44
C VAL A 103 6.88 -15.77 1.30
N ARG A 104 5.92 -14.87 1.22
CA ARG A 104 4.64 -15.00 1.94
C ARG A 104 3.57 -15.58 1.04
N LYS A 105 2.90 -16.62 1.53
CA LYS A 105 1.84 -17.31 0.80
C LYS A 105 0.46 -16.89 1.29
N ALA A 106 -0.51 -16.89 0.38
CA ALA A 106 -1.91 -16.82 0.76
C ALA A 106 -2.33 -18.09 1.48
N PHE A 107 -3.08 -17.95 2.54
CA PHE A 107 -3.60 -19.09 3.30
C PHE A 107 -4.91 -18.73 4.01
N ILE A 108 -5.69 -19.74 4.33
CA ILE A 108 -6.89 -19.59 5.15
C ILE A 108 -6.50 -19.81 6.60
N HIS A 109 -6.75 -18.81 7.44
CA HIS A 109 -6.42 -18.86 8.86
C HIS A 109 -7.36 -19.80 9.63
N ASP A 110 -6.87 -20.45 10.70
CA ASP A 110 -7.64 -21.39 11.53
C ASP A 110 -8.88 -20.76 12.17
N SER A 111 -8.89 -19.44 12.36
CA SER A 111 -10.07 -18.69 12.84
C SER A 111 -11.13 -18.44 11.75
N CYS A 112 -10.98 -19.00 10.56
CA CYS A 112 -11.95 -18.86 9.48
C CYS A 112 -13.30 -19.47 9.88
N VAL A 113 -14.36 -18.68 9.75
CA VAL A 113 -15.75 -19.10 10.04
C VAL A 113 -16.49 -19.60 8.81
N SER A 114 -15.79 -19.84 7.71
CA SER A 114 -16.33 -20.37 6.45
C SER A 114 -17.55 -19.59 5.91
N CYS A 115 -17.57 -18.29 6.09
CA CYS A 115 -18.67 -17.44 5.62
C CYS A 115 -18.67 -17.20 4.10
N ASN A 116 -17.62 -17.64 3.39
CA ASN A 116 -17.46 -17.53 1.92
C ASN A 116 -17.47 -16.11 1.34
N LEU A 117 -17.42 -15.07 2.15
CA LEU A 117 -17.44 -13.66 1.68
C LEU A 117 -16.19 -13.27 0.88
N CYS A 118 -15.08 -14.00 1.06
CA CYS A 118 -13.83 -13.76 0.31
C CYS A 118 -13.87 -14.35 -1.10
N ILE A 119 -14.70 -15.37 -1.38
CA ILE A 119 -14.69 -16.09 -2.65
C ILE A 119 -15.02 -15.18 -3.85
N PRO A 120 -16.09 -14.34 -3.81
CA PRO A 120 -16.44 -13.52 -4.95
C PRO A 120 -15.53 -12.32 -5.17
N VAL A 121 -14.63 -12.00 -4.21
CA VAL A 121 -13.74 -10.83 -4.29
C VAL A 121 -12.27 -11.18 -4.48
N CYS A 122 -11.93 -12.47 -4.44
CA CYS A 122 -10.57 -12.96 -4.59
C CYS A 122 -10.19 -13.26 -6.06
#